data_a0a54cd022e5cfd390181f22c9eb1c94
#
_entry.id   a0a54cd022e5cfd390181f22c9eb1c94
#
_cell.length_a   1.000
_cell.length_b   1.000
_cell.length_c   1.000
_cell.angle_alpha   90.00
_cell.angle_beta   90.00
_cell.angle_gamma   90.00
#
_symmetry.space_group_name_H-M   'P 1'
#
loop_
_entity.id
_entity.type
_entity.pdbx_description
1 polymer ?
#
loop_
_entity_poly.entity_id
_entity_poly.type
_entity_poly.pdbx_seq_one_letter_code
_entity_poly.pdbx_strand_id
1 'polypeptide(L)'
;MFKRQTTGSVVCASCGYLVGVNDATCYNCGRRNPGLWGFAPALRSLGKDLGFVPFVTGTCIALYALGLLASGGQVMRGGLFSFLSPSALALFLFGASGQTPVFDYGRWWTVLSASWLHAGLLHILFNVLWIRNLGPVVGELYGAGRMVIIYTVAGVTGFAMSSLAGETMGWLPIRALQGAQITVGASAPIFGLLGALVYYGRSTG
;
A
#
# COMPACT_ATOMS: atom_id res chain seq x y z
N MET A 1 16.47 -15.23 9.80
CA MET A 1 16.52 -16.47 9.02
C MET A 1 15.22 -17.24 9.26
N PHE A 2 14.39 -17.44 8.23
CA PHE A 2 13.11 -18.15 8.34
C PHE A 2 13.35 -19.63 8.67
N LYS A 3 13.27 -20.00 9.95
CA LYS A 3 13.43 -21.38 10.39
C LYS A 3 12.05 -22.01 10.60
N ARG A 4 11.82 -23.17 9.97
CA ARG A 4 10.62 -23.97 10.19
C ARG A 4 10.69 -24.64 11.57
N GLN A 5 9.65 -24.51 12.37
CA GLN A 5 9.48 -25.29 13.61
C GLN A 5 8.79 -26.61 13.28
N THR A 6 9.35 -27.72 13.73
CA THR A 6 8.84 -29.08 13.42
C THR A 6 8.21 -29.78 14.61
N THR A 7 8.50 -29.32 15.84
CA THR A 7 8.03 -29.92 17.09
C THR A 7 7.55 -28.83 18.07
N GLY A 8 6.75 -29.24 19.05
CA GLY A 8 6.24 -28.35 20.10
C GLY A 8 4.99 -27.58 19.68
N SER A 9 4.75 -26.47 20.38
CA SER A 9 3.56 -25.64 20.20
C SER A 9 3.88 -24.32 19.46
N VAL A 10 2.92 -23.85 18.71
CA VAL A 10 2.96 -22.56 18.00
C VAL A 10 1.67 -21.80 18.25
N VAL A 11 1.66 -20.53 17.98
CA VAL A 11 0.46 -19.71 18.09
C VAL A 11 -0.31 -19.73 16.78
N CYS A 12 -1.61 -20.03 16.82
CA CYS A 12 -2.48 -20.04 15.65
C CYS A 12 -2.35 -18.71 14.87
N ALA A 13 -2.13 -18.80 13.57
CA ALA A 13 -1.95 -17.63 12.70
C ALA A 13 -3.21 -16.78 12.56
N SER A 14 -4.40 -17.30 12.96
CA SER A 14 -5.68 -16.60 12.84
C SER A 14 -6.13 -15.97 14.16
N CYS A 15 -6.25 -16.77 15.24
CA CYS A 15 -6.87 -16.32 16.49
C CYS A 15 -5.88 -16.13 17.65
N GLY A 16 -4.61 -16.44 17.45
CA GLY A 16 -3.62 -16.30 18.51
C GLY A 16 -3.59 -17.40 19.56
N TYR A 17 -4.46 -18.41 19.48
CA TYR A 17 -4.52 -19.52 20.44
C TYR A 17 -3.31 -20.46 20.28
N LEU A 18 -2.84 -21.03 21.40
CA LEU A 18 -1.71 -21.97 21.37
C LEU A 18 -2.17 -23.32 20.82
N VAL A 19 -1.49 -23.84 19.82
CA VAL A 19 -1.79 -25.10 19.10
C VAL A 19 -0.53 -25.89 18.89
N GLY A 20 -0.65 -27.21 18.69
CA GLY A 20 0.47 -28.03 18.24
C GLY A 20 0.93 -27.62 16.84
N VAL A 21 2.22 -27.65 16.60
CA VAL A 21 2.78 -27.26 15.28
C VAL A 21 2.23 -28.09 14.13
N ASN A 22 1.84 -29.35 14.40
CA ASN A 22 1.31 -30.29 13.42
C ASN A 22 -0.23 -30.47 13.51
N ASP A 23 -0.93 -29.67 14.32
CA ASP A 23 -2.38 -29.76 14.42
C ASP A 23 -3.04 -29.46 13.06
N ALA A 24 -3.95 -30.33 12.62
CA ALA A 24 -4.68 -30.16 11.39
C ALA A 24 -5.66 -28.98 11.45
N THR A 25 -6.24 -28.74 12.61
CA THR A 25 -7.21 -27.66 12.84
C THR A 25 -7.01 -27.01 14.20
N CYS A 26 -7.27 -25.71 14.29
CA CYS A 26 -7.30 -24.97 15.55
C CYS A 26 -8.62 -25.26 16.26
N TYR A 27 -8.57 -25.80 17.48
CA TYR A 27 -9.78 -26.08 18.27
C TYR A 27 -10.50 -24.86 18.82
N ASN A 28 -9.89 -23.68 18.74
CA ASN A 28 -10.55 -22.42 19.14
C ASN A 28 -11.28 -21.75 17.97
N CYS A 29 -10.70 -21.68 16.76
CA CYS A 29 -11.29 -20.92 15.64
C CYS A 29 -11.56 -21.76 14.38
N GLY A 30 -11.30 -23.07 14.41
CA GLY A 30 -11.54 -23.99 13.30
C GLY A 30 -10.59 -23.84 12.09
N ARG A 31 -9.61 -22.93 12.17
CA ARG A 31 -8.65 -22.73 11.07
C ARG A 31 -7.90 -24.01 10.76
N ARG A 32 -7.90 -24.41 9.50
CA ARG A 32 -7.05 -25.50 9.00
C ARG A 32 -5.59 -25.07 9.01
N ASN A 33 -4.71 -26.00 9.40
CA ASN A 33 -3.26 -25.82 9.47
C ASN A 33 -2.87 -24.53 10.24
N PRO A 34 -3.23 -24.43 11.53
CA PRO A 34 -3.06 -23.21 12.33
C PRO A 34 -1.60 -22.80 12.51
N GLY A 35 -0.67 -23.78 12.46
CA GLY A 35 0.78 -23.57 12.56
C GLY A 35 1.46 -23.20 11.24
N LEU A 36 0.71 -23.13 10.12
CA LEU A 36 1.26 -22.87 8.79
C LEU A 36 2.46 -23.78 8.46
N TRP A 37 2.30 -25.09 8.65
CA TRP A 37 3.38 -26.09 8.46
C TRP A 37 4.64 -25.79 9.26
N GLY A 38 4.52 -25.11 10.42
CA GLY A 38 5.61 -24.71 11.29
C GLY A 38 6.28 -23.38 10.93
N PHE A 39 5.74 -22.62 9.97
CA PHE A 39 6.25 -21.29 9.63
C PHE A 39 5.55 -20.14 10.37
N ALA A 40 4.51 -20.40 11.17
CA ALA A 40 3.79 -19.37 11.90
C ALA A 40 4.70 -18.50 12.80
N PRO A 41 5.70 -19.04 13.54
CA PRO A 41 6.64 -18.23 14.32
C PRO A 41 7.51 -17.33 13.45
N ALA A 42 8.00 -17.83 12.30
CA ALA A 42 8.82 -17.07 11.38
C ALA A 42 8.05 -15.93 10.73
N LEU A 43 6.77 -16.14 10.38
CA LEU A 43 5.90 -15.08 9.87
C LEU A 43 5.58 -14.04 10.96
N ARG A 44 5.38 -14.46 12.20
CA ARG A 44 5.14 -13.53 13.31
C ARG A 44 6.36 -12.67 13.65
N SER A 45 7.58 -13.17 13.40
CA SER A 45 8.80 -12.37 13.60
C SER A 45 8.89 -11.16 12.63
N LEU A 46 8.10 -11.15 11.56
CA LEU A 46 7.97 -10.00 10.64
C LEU A 46 7.09 -8.87 11.20
N GLY A 47 6.52 -9.06 12.39
CA GLY A 47 5.64 -8.07 13.01
C GLY A 47 4.14 -8.27 12.68
N LYS A 48 3.32 -7.35 13.20
CA LYS A 48 1.84 -7.39 13.08
C LYS A 48 1.35 -7.18 11.65
N ASP A 49 2.18 -6.62 10.81
CA ASP A 49 1.93 -6.32 9.40
C ASP A 49 2.64 -7.29 8.42
N LEU A 50 3.23 -8.38 8.93
CA LEU A 50 4.03 -9.35 8.16
C LEU A 50 5.18 -8.70 7.36
N GLY A 51 5.74 -7.61 7.84
CA GLY A 51 6.81 -6.87 7.16
C GLY A 51 6.33 -6.06 5.94
N PHE A 52 5.02 -5.94 5.74
CA PHE A 52 4.46 -5.20 4.61
C PHE A 52 4.80 -3.71 4.67
N VAL A 53 4.66 -3.08 5.85
CA VAL A 53 4.97 -1.65 6.02
C VAL A 53 6.42 -1.30 5.70
N PRO A 54 7.44 -1.98 6.27
CA PRO A 54 8.83 -1.72 5.87
C PRO A 54 9.10 -2.04 4.40
N PHE A 55 8.47 -3.06 3.82
CA PHE A 55 8.59 -3.38 2.40
C PHE A 55 8.04 -2.24 1.52
N VAL A 56 6.81 -1.77 1.78
CA VAL A 56 6.19 -0.67 1.03
C VAL A 56 7.02 0.60 1.15
N THR A 57 7.37 1.00 2.37
CA THR A 57 8.12 2.24 2.60
C THR A 57 9.50 2.19 1.97
N GLY A 58 10.21 1.07 2.07
CA GLY A 58 11.52 0.86 1.43
C GLY A 58 11.42 0.93 -0.10
N THR A 59 10.42 0.29 -0.69
CA THR A 59 10.18 0.31 -2.14
C THR A 59 9.83 1.73 -2.63
N CYS A 60 8.95 2.46 -1.91
CA CYS A 60 8.63 3.84 -2.25
C CYS A 60 9.86 4.75 -2.22
N ILE A 61 10.71 4.62 -1.19
CA ILE A 61 11.96 5.39 -1.07
C ILE A 61 12.92 5.04 -2.21
N ALA A 62 13.10 3.76 -2.51
CA ALA A 62 13.98 3.31 -3.59
C ALA A 62 13.50 3.81 -4.97
N LEU A 63 12.21 3.67 -5.27
CA LEU A 63 11.63 4.16 -6.54
C LEU A 63 11.68 5.69 -6.64
N TYR A 64 11.49 6.40 -5.54
CA TYR A 64 11.64 7.85 -5.50
C TYR A 64 13.07 8.28 -5.82
N ALA A 65 14.07 7.66 -5.18
CA ALA A 65 15.48 7.92 -5.46
C ALA A 65 15.84 7.60 -6.93
N LEU A 66 15.39 6.46 -7.45
CA LEU A 66 15.58 6.09 -8.85
C LEU A 66 14.89 7.09 -9.80
N GLY A 67 13.70 7.56 -9.47
CA GLY A 67 12.98 8.58 -10.22
C GLY A 67 13.74 9.91 -10.28
N LEU A 68 14.35 10.35 -9.16
CA LEU A 68 15.23 11.53 -9.14
C LEU A 68 16.46 11.33 -10.00
N LEU A 69 17.13 10.17 -9.90
CA LEU A 69 18.31 9.86 -10.73
C LEU A 69 17.95 9.83 -12.22
N ALA A 70 16.84 9.21 -12.59
CA ALA A 70 16.36 9.16 -13.96
C ALA A 70 15.96 10.54 -14.52
N SER A 71 15.62 11.48 -13.65
CA SER A 71 15.27 12.85 -14.04
C SER A 71 16.48 13.71 -14.38
N GLY A 72 17.69 13.33 -13.95
CA GLY A 72 18.92 14.08 -14.20
C GLY A 72 18.79 15.54 -13.76
N GLY A 73 19.14 16.48 -14.66
CA GLY A 73 19.00 17.93 -14.42
C GLY A 73 17.57 18.47 -14.46
N GLN A 74 16.58 17.64 -14.80
CA GLN A 74 15.16 18.02 -14.94
C GLN A 74 14.34 17.83 -13.66
N VAL A 75 14.99 17.70 -12.51
CA VAL A 75 14.31 17.68 -11.20
C VAL A 75 13.61 19.03 -11.01
N MET A 76 12.29 18.99 -10.84
CA MET A 76 11.50 20.22 -10.68
C MET A 76 11.88 20.92 -9.38
N ARG A 77 12.25 22.19 -9.49
CA ARG A 77 12.60 23.09 -8.39
C ARG A 77 11.50 24.14 -8.25
N GLY A 78 10.32 23.69 -7.94
CA GLY A 78 9.18 24.59 -7.67
C GLY A 78 8.89 24.63 -6.18
N GLY A 79 7.97 25.47 -5.71
CA GLY A 79 7.62 25.69 -4.31
C GLY A 79 7.64 24.47 -3.38
N LEU A 80 7.23 24.64 -2.14
CA LEU A 80 7.39 23.65 -1.05
C LEU A 80 6.96 22.21 -1.42
N PHE A 81 5.85 22.07 -2.17
CA PHE A 81 5.32 20.75 -2.55
C PHE A 81 5.98 20.16 -3.81
N SER A 82 6.69 20.95 -4.60
CA SER A 82 7.41 20.50 -5.81
C SER A 82 8.92 20.40 -5.59
N PHE A 83 9.38 20.58 -4.35
CA PHE A 83 10.79 20.44 -4.01
C PHE A 83 11.25 18.99 -4.19
N LEU A 84 12.36 18.80 -4.90
CA LEU A 84 12.91 17.50 -5.27
C LEU A 84 11.84 16.60 -5.93
N SER A 85 11.13 17.11 -6.93
CA SER A 85 10.16 16.33 -7.69
C SER A 85 10.83 15.65 -8.89
N PRO A 86 10.68 14.32 -9.06
CA PRO A 86 11.07 13.66 -10.30
C PRO A 86 10.33 14.27 -11.49
N SER A 87 10.96 14.24 -12.67
CA SER A 87 10.34 14.74 -13.89
C SER A 87 9.08 13.96 -14.26
N ALA A 88 8.13 14.62 -14.93
CA ALA A 88 6.90 13.97 -15.39
C ALA A 88 7.19 12.76 -16.30
N LEU A 89 8.22 12.84 -17.13
CA LEU A 89 8.66 11.74 -17.98
C LEU A 89 9.17 10.56 -17.15
N ALA A 90 9.98 10.80 -16.12
CA ALA A 90 10.45 9.74 -15.24
C ALA A 90 9.28 9.07 -14.52
N LEU A 91 8.35 9.85 -13.95
CA LEU A 91 7.16 9.29 -13.30
C LEU A 91 6.31 8.48 -14.28
N PHE A 92 6.10 8.95 -15.50
CA PHE A 92 5.37 8.22 -16.55
C PHE A 92 6.06 6.90 -16.89
N LEU A 93 7.38 6.89 -17.10
CA LEU A 93 8.14 5.69 -17.43
C LEU A 93 8.09 4.66 -16.29
N PHE A 94 8.16 5.10 -15.04
CA PHE A 94 8.09 4.23 -13.86
C PHE A 94 6.68 3.73 -13.54
N GLY A 95 5.63 4.23 -14.21
CA GLY A 95 4.28 3.70 -14.08
C GLY A 95 3.32 4.59 -13.30
N ALA A 96 3.45 5.92 -13.44
CA ALA A 96 2.41 6.84 -13.00
C ALA A 96 1.08 6.56 -13.71
N SER A 97 -0.03 6.71 -12.98
CA SER A 97 -1.40 6.51 -13.47
C SER A 97 -2.05 7.85 -13.84
N GLY A 98 -3.30 7.82 -14.22
CA GLY A 98 -4.10 8.97 -14.62
C GLY A 98 -4.74 8.75 -15.99
N GLN A 99 -5.46 9.76 -16.47
CA GLN A 99 -6.12 9.70 -17.77
C GLN A 99 -5.12 9.35 -18.88
N THR A 100 -4.06 10.13 -19.02
CA THR A 100 -3.07 9.95 -20.10
C THR A 100 -2.41 8.55 -20.09
N PRO A 101 -1.81 8.03 -19.01
CA PRO A 101 -1.24 6.69 -19.04
C PRO A 101 -2.26 5.60 -19.34
N VAL A 102 -3.47 5.67 -18.78
CA VAL A 102 -4.46 4.60 -18.86
C VAL A 102 -5.19 4.61 -20.20
N PHE A 103 -5.73 5.76 -20.63
CA PHE A 103 -6.60 5.84 -21.80
C PHE A 103 -5.87 6.20 -23.08
N ASP A 104 -4.92 7.17 -23.08
CA ASP A 104 -4.20 7.56 -24.28
C ASP A 104 -3.12 6.53 -24.66
N TYR A 105 -2.47 5.88 -23.64
CA TYR A 105 -1.38 4.92 -23.86
C TYR A 105 -1.74 3.46 -23.54
N GLY A 106 -2.97 3.16 -23.09
CA GLY A 106 -3.43 1.80 -22.79
C GLY A 106 -2.69 1.12 -21.62
N ARG A 107 -2.03 1.89 -20.75
CA ARG A 107 -1.21 1.37 -19.64
C ARG A 107 -2.06 1.14 -18.38
N TRP A 108 -3.13 0.35 -18.48
CA TRP A 108 -4.09 0.08 -17.40
C TRP A 108 -3.45 -0.46 -16.12
N TRP A 109 -2.34 -1.18 -16.19
CA TRP A 109 -1.60 -1.70 -15.04
C TRP A 109 -1.03 -0.62 -14.13
N THR A 110 -0.95 0.63 -14.62
CA THR A 110 -0.44 1.76 -13.83
C THR A 110 -1.32 2.11 -12.64
N VAL A 111 -2.58 1.70 -12.61
CA VAL A 111 -3.44 1.85 -11.43
C VAL A 111 -2.89 1.11 -10.20
N LEU A 112 -2.06 0.08 -10.40
CA LEU A 112 -1.39 -0.64 -9.33
C LEU A 112 -0.03 -0.01 -9.00
N SER A 113 0.78 0.34 -10.02
CA SER A 113 2.14 0.83 -9.82
C SER A 113 2.21 2.26 -9.28
N ALA A 114 1.23 3.10 -9.58
CA ALA A 114 1.22 4.50 -9.15
C ALA A 114 1.25 4.69 -7.62
N SER A 115 0.75 3.72 -6.86
CA SER A 115 0.78 3.72 -5.39
C SER A 115 2.21 3.70 -4.82
N TRP A 116 3.20 3.31 -5.59
CA TRP A 116 4.60 3.18 -5.17
C TRP A 116 5.45 4.40 -5.52
N LEU A 117 4.95 5.29 -6.36
CA LEU A 117 5.66 6.45 -6.87
C LEU A 117 5.31 7.72 -6.10
N HIS A 118 6.21 8.69 -6.08
CA HIS A 118 6.00 9.95 -5.36
C HIS A 118 6.54 11.15 -6.15
N ALA A 119 5.78 12.23 -6.17
CA ALA A 119 6.04 13.43 -6.97
C ALA A 119 6.75 14.55 -6.20
N GLY A 120 7.40 14.27 -5.06
CA GLY A 120 8.16 15.27 -4.31
C GLY A 120 8.54 14.81 -2.91
N LEU A 121 9.52 15.51 -2.30
CA LEU A 121 10.07 15.11 -0.99
C LEU A 121 9.01 15.11 0.12
N LEU A 122 8.23 16.17 0.24
CA LEU A 122 7.19 16.23 1.26
C LEU A 122 6.09 15.19 1.01
N HIS A 123 5.77 14.93 -0.25
CA HIS A 123 4.78 13.93 -0.62
C HIS A 123 5.18 12.53 -0.13
N ILE A 124 6.41 12.10 -0.40
CA ILE A 124 6.87 10.79 0.11
C ILE A 124 7.01 10.78 1.63
N LEU A 125 7.52 11.87 2.23
CA LEU A 125 7.70 11.96 3.67
C LEU A 125 6.38 11.75 4.42
N PHE A 126 5.32 12.48 4.04
CA PHE A 126 4.00 12.34 4.65
C PHE A 126 3.40 10.96 4.40
N ASN A 127 3.50 10.42 3.18
CA ASN A 127 2.98 9.08 2.91
C ASN A 127 3.69 8.00 3.74
N VAL A 128 5.02 8.04 3.82
CA VAL A 128 5.79 7.10 4.65
C VAL A 128 5.41 7.21 6.12
N LEU A 129 5.27 8.44 6.63
CA LEU A 129 4.84 8.68 8.00
C LEU A 129 3.46 8.06 8.28
N TRP A 130 2.48 8.31 7.42
CA TRP A 130 1.13 7.77 7.57
C TRP A 130 1.07 6.25 7.45
N ILE A 131 1.77 5.64 6.48
CA ILE A 131 1.81 4.18 6.34
C ILE A 131 2.42 3.54 7.58
N ARG A 132 3.51 4.10 8.12
CA ARG A 132 4.19 3.58 9.32
C ARG A 132 3.32 3.67 10.57
N ASN A 133 2.45 4.66 10.67
CA ASN A 133 1.55 4.82 11.81
C ASN A 133 0.27 3.98 11.64
N LEU A 134 -0.39 4.01 10.49
CA LEU A 134 -1.68 3.35 10.29
C LEU A 134 -1.56 1.85 9.99
N GLY A 135 -0.54 1.45 9.21
CA GLY A 135 -0.38 0.07 8.78
C GLY A 135 -0.35 -0.93 9.92
N PRO A 136 0.54 -0.78 10.93
CA PRO A 136 0.60 -1.71 12.06
C PRO A 136 -0.71 -1.74 12.87
N VAL A 137 -1.38 -0.58 13.04
CA VAL A 137 -2.66 -0.50 13.78
C VAL A 137 -3.76 -1.27 13.05
N VAL A 138 -3.91 -1.04 11.74
CA VAL A 138 -4.90 -1.79 10.93
C VAL A 138 -4.52 -3.27 10.86
N GLY A 139 -3.23 -3.60 10.77
CA GLY A 139 -2.73 -4.97 10.81
C GLY A 139 -3.05 -5.69 12.13
N GLU A 140 -3.02 -4.96 13.25
CA GLU A 140 -3.42 -5.49 14.56
C GLU A 140 -4.93 -5.73 14.67
N LEU A 141 -5.75 -4.78 14.22
CA LEU A 141 -7.21 -4.84 14.33
C LEU A 141 -7.86 -5.84 13.37
N TYR A 142 -7.41 -5.87 12.12
CA TYR A 142 -8.01 -6.68 11.06
C TYR A 142 -7.20 -7.92 10.69
N GLY A 143 -5.97 -8.00 11.13
CA GLY A 143 -4.97 -8.96 10.68
C GLY A 143 -4.22 -8.47 9.42
N ALA A 144 -2.94 -8.85 9.31
CA ALA A 144 -2.05 -8.38 8.26
C ALA A 144 -2.57 -8.63 6.83
N GLY A 145 -3.14 -9.80 6.58
CA GLY A 145 -3.68 -10.13 5.24
C GLY A 145 -4.80 -9.19 4.81
N ARG A 146 -5.74 -8.87 5.70
CA ARG A 146 -6.81 -7.91 5.39
C ARG A 146 -6.28 -6.50 5.23
N MET A 147 -5.31 -6.09 6.03
CA MET A 147 -4.64 -4.79 5.91
C MET A 147 -4.00 -4.64 4.52
N VAL A 148 -3.28 -5.66 4.02
CA VAL A 148 -2.70 -5.66 2.67
C VAL A 148 -3.78 -5.55 1.60
N ILE A 149 -4.89 -6.28 1.74
CA ILE A 149 -6.03 -6.22 0.80
C ILE A 149 -6.63 -4.81 0.80
N ILE A 150 -6.91 -4.23 1.97
CA ILE A 150 -7.48 -2.88 2.10
C ILE A 150 -6.57 -1.86 1.43
N TYR A 151 -5.26 -1.91 1.72
CA TYR A 151 -4.26 -1.04 1.12
C TYR A 151 -4.25 -1.14 -0.40
N THR A 152 -4.17 -2.36 -0.93
CA THR A 152 -4.06 -2.60 -2.38
C THR A 152 -5.34 -2.24 -3.12
N VAL A 153 -6.50 -2.67 -2.63
CA VAL A 153 -7.79 -2.40 -3.25
C VAL A 153 -8.10 -0.91 -3.24
N ALA A 154 -7.87 -0.23 -2.12
CA ALA A 154 -8.06 1.23 -2.04
C ALA A 154 -7.15 1.99 -3.01
N GLY A 155 -5.90 1.55 -3.16
CA GLY A 155 -4.98 2.13 -4.13
C GLY A 155 -5.47 1.96 -5.57
N VAL A 156 -5.77 0.72 -5.95
CA VAL A 156 -6.25 0.39 -7.31
C VAL A 156 -7.54 1.15 -7.64
N THR A 157 -8.53 1.12 -6.75
CA THR A 157 -9.80 1.83 -6.97
C THR A 157 -9.61 3.34 -7.03
N GLY A 158 -8.79 3.91 -6.15
CA GLY A 158 -8.51 5.35 -6.15
C GLY A 158 -7.88 5.81 -7.46
N PHE A 159 -6.87 5.10 -7.96
CA PHE A 159 -6.23 5.44 -9.24
C PHE A 159 -7.14 5.15 -10.44
N ALA A 160 -7.90 4.06 -10.43
CA ALA A 160 -8.86 3.78 -11.48
C ALA A 160 -9.93 4.86 -11.57
N MET A 161 -10.50 5.28 -10.42
CA MET A 161 -11.49 6.35 -10.36
C MET A 161 -10.91 7.71 -10.78
N SER A 162 -9.68 8.03 -10.37
CA SER A 162 -9.02 9.27 -10.79
C SER A 162 -8.76 9.30 -12.30
N SER A 163 -8.34 8.15 -12.87
CA SER A 163 -8.12 8.05 -14.33
C SER A 163 -9.43 8.16 -15.11
N LEU A 164 -10.48 7.47 -14.64
CA LEU A 164 -11.81 7.53 -15.26
C LEU A 164 -12.41 8.95 -15.17
N ALA A 165 -12.28 9.61 -14.02
CA ALA A 165 -12.74 10.99 -13.87
C ALA A 165 -11.99 11.94 -14.80
N GLY A 166 -10.67 11.71 -15.00
CA GLY A 166 -9.89 12.47 -15.99
C GLY A 166 -10.43 12.35 -17.41
N GLU A 167 -10.85 11.13 -17.79
CA GLU A 167 -11.41 10.84 -19.11
C GLU A 167 -12.82 11.42 -19.30
N THR A 168 -13.68 11.28 -18.27
CA THR A 168 -15.11 11.56 -18.44
C THR A 168 -15.58 12.90 -17.88
N MET A 169 -14.84 13.47 -16.91
CA MET A 169 -15.28 14.64 -16.13
C MET A 169 -14.39 15.87 -16.32
N GLY A 170 -13.45 15.86 -17.29
CA GLY A 170 -12.55 16.99 -17.56
C GLY A 170 -13.26 18.31 -17.92
N TRP A 171 -14.53 18.24 -18.36
CA TRP A 171 -15.39 19.38 -18.69
C TRP A 171 -16.03 20.06 -17.47
N LEU A 172 -16.02 19.42 -16.28
CA LEU A 172 -16.63 20.00 -15.08
C LEU A 172 -15.86 21.24 -14.60
N PRO A 173 -16.54 22.28 -14.08
CA PRO A 173 -15.88 23.47 -13.55
C PRO A 173 -15.17 23.24 -12.19
N ILE A 174 -15.39 22.08 -11.56
CA ILE A 174 -14.86 21.75 -10.24
C ILE A 174 -13.60 20.89 -10.41
N ARG A 175 -12.42 21.49 -10.29
CA ARG A 175 -11.12 20.82 -10.47
C ARG A 175 -10.95 19.54 -9.63
N ALA A 176 -11.49 19.51 -8.42
CA ALA A 176 -11.40 18.34 -7.54
C ALA A 176 -12.09 17.09 -8.09
N LEU A 177 -13.05 17.25 -9.03
CA LEU A 177 -13.80 16.17 -9.65
C LEU A 177 -13.28 15.80 -11.06
N GLN A 178 -12.39 16.61 -11.63
CA GLN A 178 -11.87 16.38 -12.99
C GLN A 178 -10.93 15.18 -13.10
N GLY A 179 -10.53 14.56 -11.97
CA GLY A 179 -9.49 13.53 -11.98
C GLY A 179 -8.11 14.12 -12.28
N ALA A 180 -7.17 13.26 -12.65
CA ALA A 180 -5.81 13.69 -12.92
C ALA A 180 -5.30 13.13 -14.25
N GLN A 181 -4.57 13.96 -15.01
CA GLN A 181 -3.90 13.51 -16.24
C GLN A 181 -2.73 12.56 -15.91
N ILE A 182 -1.92 12.91 -14.90
CA ILE A 182 -0.87 12.05 -14.34
C ILE A 182 -0.97 12.15 -12.82
N THR A 183 -0.98 11.01 -12.13
CA THR A 183 -1.08 10.93 -10.68
C THR A 183 -0.26 9.79 -10.11
N VAL A 184 0.28 10.01 -8.91
CA VAL A 184 1.11 9.06 -8.16
C VAL A 184 0.90 9.25 -6.66
N GLY A 185 1.26 8.26 -5.86
CA GLY A 185 1.33 8.38 -4.41
C GLY A 185 0.58 7.31 -3.65
N ALA A 186 1.04 7.01 -2.44
CA ALA A 186 0.39 6.06 -1.54
C ALA A 186 -0.83 6.65 -0.81
N SER A 187 -1.26 7.87 -1.13
CA SER A 187 -2.37 8.53 -0.42
C SER A 187 -3.70 7.78 -0.56
N ALA A 188 -4.05 7.26 -1.73
CA ALA A 188 -5.27 6.48 -1.91
C ALA A 188 -5.30 5.22 -1.03
N PRO A 189 -4.24 4.36 -1.01
CA PRO A 189 -4.11 3.30 -0.02
C PRO A 189 -4.22 3.75 1.44
N ILE A 190 -3.59 4.87 1.80
CA ILE A 190 -3.63 5.42 3.16
C ILE A 190 -5.06 5.79 3.56
N PHE A 191 -5.83 6.42 2.66
CA PHE A 191 -7.23 6.71 2.92
C PHE A 191 -8.06 5.43 3.10
N GLY A 192 -7.70 4.33 2.42
CA GLY A 192 -8.29 3.02 2.67
C GLY A 192 -8.03 2.51 4.10
N LEU A 193 -6.80 2.62 4.58
CA LEU A 193 -6.44 2.27 5.97
C LEU A 193 -7.18 3.16 6.97
N LEU A 194 -7.24 4.46 6.72
CA LEU A 194 -7.96 5.41 7.57
C LEU A 194 -9.46 5.08 7.61
N GLY A 195 -10.06 4.79 6.45
CA GLY A 195 -11.46 4.36 6.36
C GLY A 195 -11.74 3.09 7.15
N ALA A 196 -10.82 2.13 7.14
CA ALA A 196 -10.93 0.92 7.96
C ALA A 196 -10.94 1.24 9.47
N LEU A 197 -10.09 2.17 9.93
CA LEU A 197 -10.08 2.60 11.34
C LEU A 197 -11.39 3.30 11.74
N VAL A 198 -11.91 4.18 10.88
CA VAL A 198 -13.20 4.86 11.12
C VAL A 198 -14.34 3.84 11.20
N TYR A 199 -14.35 2.86 10.29
CA TYR A 199 -15.34 1.78 10.31
C TYR A 199 -15.26 0.95 11.60
N TYR A 200 -14.05 0.58 12.00
CA TYR A 200 -13.83 -0.18 13.23
C TYR A 200 -14.37 0.58 14.46
N GLY A 201 -14.00 1.85 14.61
CA GLY A 201 -14.48 2.66 15.73
C GLY A 201 -16.00 2.81 15.79
N ARG A 202 -16.68 2.85 14.63
CA ARG A 202 -18.14 2.90 14.58
C ARG A 202 -18.81 1.55 14.85
N SER A 203 -18.15 0.45 14.53
CA SER A 203 -18.72 -0.89 14.67
C SER A 203 -18.52 -1.49 16.07
N THR A 204 -17.58 -0.97 16.85
CA THR A 204 -17.21 -1.48 18.18
C THR A 204 -17.55 -0.53 19.32
N GLY A 205 -17.95 0.70 19.07
CA GLY A 205 -18.44 1.70 20.03
C GLY A 205 -19.93 1.79 19.99
#